data_c5a36157fbabe373db0a4e29ff6e8347
#
_entry.id   c5a36157fbabe373db0a4e29ff6e8347
#
_cell.length_a   1.000
_cell.length_b   1.000
_cell.length_c   1.000
_cell.angle_alpha   90.00
_cell.angle_beta   90.00
_cell.angle_gamma   90.00
#
_symmetry.space_group_name_H-M   'P 1'
#
loop_
_entity.id
_entity.type
_entity.pdbx_description
1 polymer ?
#
loop_
_entity_poly.entity_id
_entity_poly.type
_entity_poly.pdbx_seq_one_letter_code
_entity_poly.pdbx_strand_id
1 'polypeptide(L)'
;MSNSKRFPYIVRNTDASPDDALPFLPLILSRETESTEVLGLADSGATINVLPYQVGLKLGAVWENQTPLFRLSGNLGNYESRGLIVIARIADFEPVKLAFAWTKAEDIPVILGQTNFFSIFDVCFLRQDNEFEINMR
;
A
#
# COMPACT_ATOMS: atom_id res chain seq x y z
N MET A 1 10.03 22.05 -11.84
CA MET A 1 9.57 20.75 -12.31
C MET A 1 8.50 20.21 -11.41
N SER A 2 7.49 19.60 -11.98
CA SER A 2 6.42 19.00 -11.22
C SER A 2 6.89 17.68 -10.62
N ASN A 3 6.56 17.44 -9.34
CA ASN A 3 6.77 16.16 -8.70
C ASN A 3 5.50 15.28 -8.75
N SER A 4 4.62 15.59 -9.72
CA SER A 4 3.36 14.88 -9.88
C SER A 4 3.48 13.74 -10.88
N LYS A 5 2.80 12.64 -10.60
CA LYS A 5 2.69 11.50 -11.51
C LYS A 5 1.24 11.04 -11.54
N ARG A 6 0.77 10.68 -12.73
CA ARG A 6 -0.58 10.13 -12.92
C ARG A 6 -0.52 8.65 -13.18
N PHE A 7 -1.51 7.95 -12.65
CA PHE A 7 -1.64 6.51 -12.80
C PHE A 7 -3.08 6.18 -13.16
N PRO A 8 -3.30 5.20 -14.05
CA PRO A 8 -4.66 4.76 -14.33
C PRO A 8 -5.20 3.93 -13.17
N TYR A 9 -6.51 3.97 -12.98
CA TYR A 9 -7.18 2.99 -12.13
C TYR A 9 -7.00 1.62 -12.75
N ILE A 10 -6.95 0.59 -11.92
CA ILE A 10 -6.68 -0.78 -12.35
C ILE A 10 -7.82 -1.68 -11.93
N VAL A 11 -8.23 -2.57 -12.85
CA VAL A 11 -9.16 -3.67 -12.55
C VAL A 11 -8.30 -4.90 -12.26
N ARG A 12 -8.26 -5.34 -10.99
CA ARG A 12 -7.45 -6.49 -10.60
C ARG A 12 -8.06 -7.82 -11.02
N ASN A 13 -9.40 -7.87 -11.13
CA ASN A 13 -10.12 -9.09 -11.49
C ASN A 13 -10.56 -8.97 -12.95
N THR A 14 -10.09 -9.87 -13.80
CA THR A 14 -10.41 -9.84 -15.24
C THR A 14 -11.89 -10.04 -15.53
N ASP A 15 -12.65 -10.63 -14.58
CA ASP A 15 -14.09 -10.81 -14.72
C ASP A 15 -14.89 -9.61 -14.27
N ALA A 16 -14.21 -8.60 -13.72
CA ALA A 16 -14.86 -7.41 -13.19
C ALA A 16 -15.16 -6.41 -14.32
N SER A 17 -16.16 -5.58 -14.07
CA SER A 17 -16.50 -4.46 -14.94
C SER A 17 -15.43 -3.37 -14.89
N PRO A 18 -15.25 -2.56 -15.96
CA PRO A 18 -14.41 -1.36 -15.86
C PRO A 18 -14.81 -0.40 -14.73
N ASP A 19 -16.09 -0.46 -14.30
CA ASP A 19 -16.54 0.35 -13.17
C ASP A 19 -15.94 -0.10 -11.84
N ASP A 20 -15.33 -1.29 -11.80
CA ASP A 20 -14.66 -1.82 -10.62
C ASP A 20 -13.18 -1.43 -10.55
N ALA A 21 -12.71 -0.62 -11.48
CA ALA A 21 -11.35 -0.12 -11.45
C ALA A 21 -11.13 0.77 -10.21
N LEU A 22 -9.97 0.61 -9.58
CA LEU A 22 -9.63 1.29 -8.34
C LEU A 22 -8.23 1.90 -8.42
N PRO A 23 -7.92 2.85 -7.54
CA PRO A 23 -6.63 3.53 -7.56
C PRO A 23 -5.52 2.66 -6.96
N PHE A 24 -5.10 1.65 -7.70
CA PHE A 24 -3.96 0.81 -7.33
C PHE A 24 -2.68 1.44 -7.85
N LEU A 25 -1.75 1.66 -6.95
CA LEU A 25 -0.46 2.27 -7.23
C LEU A 25 0.61 1.19 -7.31
N PRO A 26 1.31 1.08 -8.45
CA PRO A 26 2.45 0.15 -8.53
C PRO A 26 3.60 0.65 -7.68
N LEU A 27 4.13 -0.20 -6.84
CA LEU A 27 5.34 0.12 -6.07
C LEU A 27 6.24 -1.10 -5.93
N ILE A 28 7.51 -0.80 -5.70
CA ILE A 28 8.51 -1.82 -5.37
C ILE A 28 8.84 -1.64 -3.91
N LEU A 29 8.54 -2.65 -3.11
CA LEU A 29 8.88 -2.65 -1.69
C LEU A 29 10.20 -3.40 -1.52
N SER A 30 11.07 -2.89 -0.64
CA SER A 30 12.32 -3.56 -0.35
C SER A 30 12.62 -3.51 1.14
N ARG A 31 13.32 -4.53 1.60
CA ARG A 31 13.75 -4.67 2.97
C ARG A 31 15.03 -5.51 2.96
N GLU A 32 16.11 -4.92 3.46
CA GLU A 32 17.43 -5.56 3.41
C GLU A 32 17.79 -5.96 1.97
N THR A 33 17.99 -7.23 1.70
CA THR A 33 18.37 -7.72 0.36
C THR A 33 17.16 -8.16 -0.47
N GLU A 34 15.96 -8.15 0.09
CA GLU A 34 14.77 -8.63 -0.58
C GLU A 34 13.93 -7.48 -1.15
N SER A 35 13.28 -7.74 -2.27
CA SER A 35 12.35 -6.79 -2.87
C SER A 35 11.21 -7.50 -3.57
N THR A 36 10.08 -6.83 -3.71
CA THR A 36 8.93 -7.38 -4.43
C THR A 36 8.09 -6.23 -5.00
N GLU A 37 7.47 -6.48 -6.15
CA GLU A 37 6.54 -5.54 -6.75
C GLU A 37 5.14 -5.82 -6.23
N VAL A 38 4.40 -4.76 -5.91
CA VAL A 38 3.02 -4.88 -5.43
C VAL A 38 2.16 -3.78 -6.01
N LEU A 39 0.85 -3.97 -5.95
CA LEU A 39 -0.12 -2.93 -6.20
C LEU A 39 -0.71 -2.53 -4.86
N GLY A 40 -0.52 -1.26 -4.48
CA GLY A 40 -1.07 -0.73 -3.24
C GLY A 40 -2.32 0.09 -3.50
N LEU A 41 -3.39 -0.22 -2.80
CA LEU A 41 -4.64 0.54 -2.92
C LEU A 41 -4.51 1.84 -2.16
N ALA A 42 -4.59 2.97 -2.87
CA ALA A 42 -4.64 4.28 -2.23
C ALA A 42 -6.03 4.47 -1.62
N ASP A 43 -6.14 4.24 -0.32
CA ASP A 43 -7.41 4.16 0.39
C ASP A 43 -7.52 5.29 1.41
N SER A 44 -8.22 6.36 1.03
CA SER A 44 -8.43 7.51 1.92
C SER A 44 -9.27 7.18 3.16
N GLY A 45 -9.99 6.05 3.13
CA GLY A 45 -10.75 5.58 4.28
C GLY A 45 -9.95 4.76 5.27
N ALA A 46 -8.73 4.37 4.93
CA ALA A 46 -7.86 3.62 5.83
C ALA A 46 -7.01 4.57 6.66
N THR A 47 -6.89 4.31 7.96
CA THR A 47 -6.09 5.15 8.84
C THR A 47 -4.61 4.83 8.75
N ILE A 48 -4.25 3.59 8.47
CA ILE A 48 -2.84 3.14 8.43
C ILE A 48 -2.61 2.31 7.18
N ASN A 49 -1.33 2.14 6.85
CA ASN A 49 -0.92 1.22 5.79
C ASN A 49 -1.02 -0.22 6.28
N VAL A 50 -1.51 -1.12 5.44
CA VAL A 50 -1.69 -2.54 5.80
C VAL A 50 -1.00 -3.42 4.76
N LEU A 51 -0.27 -4.42 5.25
CA LEU A 51 0.48 -5.34 4.41
C LEU A 51 -0.04 -6.76 4.61
N PRO A 52 -0.43 -7.48 3.55
CA PRO A 52 -0.85 -8.87 3.70
C PRO A 52 0.35 -9.77 4.05
N TYR A 53 0.04 -10.91 4.68
CA TYR A 53 1.05 -11.80 5.26
C TYR A 53 2.12 -12.20 4.24
N GLN A 54 1.69 -12.63 3.06
CA GLN A 54 2.61 -13.16 2.05
C GLN A 54 3.62 -12.11 1.56
N VAL A 55 3.23 -10.85 1.52
CA VAL A 55 4.16 -9.80 1.09
C VAL A 55 5.29 -9.63 2.08
N GLY A 56 4.98 -9.63 3.37
CA GLY A 56 6.02 -9.55 4.41
C GLY A 56 6.98 -10.73 4.33
N LEU A 57 6.47 -11.93 4.08
CA LEU A 57 7.31 -13.12 3.91
C LEU A 57 8.25 -12.97 2.71
N LYS A 58 7.75 -12.46 1.59
CA LYS A 58 8.58 -12.21 0.41
C LYS A 58 9.70 -11.20 0.68
N LEU A 59 9.48 -10.31 1.63
CA LEU A 59 10.48 -9.33 2.03
C LEU A 59 11.43 -9.86 3.11
N GLY A 60 11.36 -11.15 3.40
CA GLY A 60 12.25 -11.79 4.36
C GLY A 60 11.93 -11.49 5.80
N ALA A 61 10.75 -10.94 6.09
CA ALA A 61 10.37 -10.64 7.47
C ALA A 61 10.00 -11.92 8.21
N VAL A 62 10.34 -11.96 9.49
CA VAL A 62 10.01 -13.06 10.39
C VAL A 62 9.00 -12.54 11.38
N TRP A 63 7.80 -13.13 11.39
CA TRP A 63 6.67 -12.66 12.18
C TRP A 63 7.03 -12.47 13.65
N GLU A 64 7.66 -13.48 14.23
CA GLU A 64 7.99 -13.52 15.65
C GLU A 64 8.97 -12.43 16.07
N ASN A 65 9.72 -11.88 15.12
CA ASN A 65 10.71 -10.85 15.38
C ASN A 65 10.16 -9.43 15.31
N GLN A 66 8.89 -9.28 14.90
CA GLN A 66 8.30 -7.96 14.72
C GLN A 66 7.49 -7.56 15.94
N THR A 67 7.38 -6.24 16.15
CA THR A 67 6.66 -5.68 17.28
C THR A 67 5.16 -5.85 17.12
N PRO A 68 4.46 -6.50 18.09
CA PRO A 68 3.00 -6.58 18.03
C PRO A 68 2.37 -5.19 18.04
N LEU A 69 1.31 -5.03 17.28
CA LEU A 69 0.50 -3.82 17.24
C LEU A 69 -0.91 -4.12 17.76
N PHE A 70 -1.68 -3.07 17.98
CA PHE A 70 -3.09 -3.23 18.30
C PHE A 70 -3.83 -3.85 17.13
N ARG A 71 -4.98 -4.46 17.44
CA ARG A 71 -5.82 -5.06 16.40
C ARG A 71 -6.29 -3.99 15.42
N LEU A 72 -6.36 -4.38 14.16
CA LEU A 72 -6.89 -3.52 13.11
C LEU A 72 -8.40 -3.37 13.28
N SER A 73 -8.94 -2.22 12.87
CA SER A 73 -10.37 -1.96 12.92
C SER A 73 -11.08 -2.44 11.64
N GLY A 74 -12.40 -2.43 11.66
CA GLY A 74 -13.22 -2.82 10.52
C GLY A 74 -13.11 -4.31 10.22
N ASN A 75 -13.07 -4.66 8.94
CA ASN A 75 -13.03 -6.06 8.50
C ASN A 75 -11.77 -6.79 8.92
N LEU A 76 -10.72 -6.07 9.32
CA LEU A 76 -9.44 -6.65 9.72
C LEU A 76 -9.30 -6.75 11.24
N GLY A 77 -10.36 -6.41 12.01
CA GLY A 77 -10.30 -6.34 13.46
C GLY A 77 -10.02 -7.67 14.14
N ASN A 78 -10.23 -8.80 13.45
CA ASN A 78 -9.98 -10.13 14.01
C ASN A 78 -8.56 -10.63 13.78
N TYR A 79 -7.73 -9.85 13.06
CA TYR A 79 -6.37 -10.27 12.74
C TYR A 79 -5.37 -9.54 13.61
N GLU A 80 -4.38 -10.27 14.09
CA GLU A 80 -3.23 -9.66 14.72
C GLU A 80 -2.40 -8.94 13.67
N SER A 81 -1.69 -7.93 14.09
CA SER A 81 -0.75 -7.22 13.22
C SER A 81 0.57 -6.98 13.92
N ARG A 82 1.61 -6.86 13.15
CA ARG A 82 2.96 -6.53 13.58
C ARG A 82 3.48 -5.35 12.78
N GLY A 83 4.27 -4.51 13.40
CA GLY A 83 4.87 -3.38 12.69
C GLY A 83 5.95 -3.85 11.74
N LEU A 84 5.98 -3.29 10.53
CA LEU A 84 7.03 -3.60 9.56
C LEU A 84 7.35 -2.33 8.77
N ILE A 85 8.64 -1.95 8.76
CA ILE A 85 9.10 -0.79 8.01
C ILE A 85 9.84 -1.28 6.78
N VAL A 86 9.46 -0.74 5.63
CA VAL A 86 10.06 -1.09 4.35
C VAL A 86 10.39 0.17 3.56
N ILE A 87 11.23 0.04 2.56
CA ILE A 87 11.50 1.11 1.60
C ILE A 87 10.58 0.92 0.41
N ALA A 88 9.94 1.99 -0.03
CA ALA A 88 9.06 1.95 -1.20
C ALA A 88 9.64 2.82 -2.30
N ARG A 89 9.66 2.27 -3.51
CA ARG A 89 9.97 3.01 -4.72
C ARG A 89 8.71 3.12 -5.56
N ILE A 90 8.36 4.33 -5.92
CA ILE A 90 7.18 4.64 -6.70
C ILE A 90 7.63 5.48 -7.89
N ALA A 91 7.48 4.94 -9.10
CA ALA A 91 7.94 5.61 -10.33
C ALA A 91 9.38 6.11 -10.14
N ASP A 92 9.63 7.39 -10.45
CA ASP A 92 10.95 8.01 -10.30
C ASP A 92 11.03 8.95 -9.08
N PHE A 93 10.08 8.83 -8.15
CA PHE A 93 10.18 9.56 -6.88
C PHE A 93 11.34 9.04 -6.05
N GLU A 94 11.83 9.89 -5.15
CA GLU A 94 12.81 9.45 -4.16
C GLU A 94 12.24 8.30 -3.34
N PRO A 95 13.04 7.27 -3.02
CA PRO A 95 12.58 6.20 -2.15
C PRO A 95 12.13 6.72 -0.79
N VAL A 96 11.05 6.16 -0.27
CA VAL A 96 10.50 6.59 1.02
C VAL A 96 10.35 5.39 1.94
N LYS A 97 10.35 5.66 3.24
CA LYS A 97 10.06 4.62 4.24
C LYS A 97 8.57 4.57 4.46
N LEU A 98 8.01 3.37 4.34
CA LEU A 98 6.61 3.14 4.68
C LEU A 98 6.54 2.18 5.87
N ALA A 99 5.71 2.56 6.84
CA ALA A 99 5.44 1.73 8.00
C ALA A 99 4.10 1.04 7.79
N PHE A 100 4.09 -0.28 7.88
CA PHE A 100 2.90 -1.09 7.65
C PHE A 100 2.47 -1.81 8.91
N ALA A 101 1.17 -2.01 9.05
CA ALA A 101 0.63 -3.04 9.91
C ALA A 101 0.62 -4.32 9.09
N TRP A 102 1.56 -5.22 9.39
CA TRP A 102 1.68 -6.51 8.72
C TRP A 102 0.71 -7.48 9.39
N THR A 103 -0.21 -8.04 8.63
CA THR A 103 -1.29 -8.85 9.15
C THR A 103 -1.25 -10.27 8.59
N LYS A 104 -1.88 -11.20 9.30
CA LYS A 104 -2.01 -12.58 8.82
C LYS A 104 -3.09 -12.75 7.76
N ALA A 105 -3.88 -11.71 7.49
CA ALA A 105 -4.87 -11.77 6.42
C ALA A 105 -4.17 -11.91 5.08
N GLU A 106 -4.72 -12.75 4.21
CA GLU A 106 -4.11 -13.04 2.91
C GLU A 106 -4.97 -12.52 1.74
N ASP A 107 -6.26 -12.35 1.95
CA ASP A 107 -7.20 -11.98 0.89
C ASP A 107 -7.43 -10.47 0.82
N ILE A 108 -6.42 -9.70 1.16
CA ILE A 108 -6.49 -8.25 1.13
C ILE A 108 -5.39 -7.71 0.23
N PRO A 109 -5.59 -6.54 -0.38
CA PRO A 109 -4.51 -5.86 -1.08
C PRO A 109 -3.54 -5.21 -0.09
N VAL A 110 -2.40 -4.76 -0.58
CA VAL A 110 -1.59 -3.77 0.14
C VAL A 110 -2.44 -2.51 0.20
N ILE A 111 -2.59 -1.94 1.41
CA ILE A 111 -3.39 -0.74 1.63
C ILE A 111 -2.48 0.41 2.03
N LEU A 112 -2.67 1.55 1.37
CA LEU A 112 -1.93 2.79 1.64
C LEU A 112 -2.91 3.75 2.32
N GLY A 113 -2.62 4.13 3.56
CA GLY A 113 -3.56 4.85 4.41
C GLY A 113 -3.13 6.25 4.80
N GLN A 114 -3.96 6.88 5.60
CA GLN A 114 -3.81 8.29 6.00
C GLN A 114 -2.52 8.54 6.77
N THR A 115 -2.23 7.69 7.74
CA THR A 115 -1.01 7.83 8.53
C THR A 115 0.14 7.27 7.71
N ASN A 116 1.18 8.06 7.52
CA ASN A 116 2.41 7.75 6.79
C ASN A 116 2.27 7.93 5.28
N PHE A 117 1.54 7.10 4.52
CA PHE A 117 1.53 7.27 3.06
C PHE A 117 0.98 8.63 2.64
N PHE A 118 -0.24 8.98 3.10
CA PHE A 118 -0.84 10.27 2.75
C PHE A 118 -0.16 11.46 3.44
N SER A 119 0.74 11.20 4.38
CA SER A 119 1.59 12.26 4.95
C SER A 119 2.76 12.60 4.04
N ILE A 120 3.18 11.65 3.19
CA ILE A 120 4.30 11.83 2.28
C ILE A 120 3.82 12.30 0.91
N PHE A 121 2.69 11.78 0.46
CA PHE A 121 2.15 12.06 -0.87
C PHE A 121 0.76 12.67 -0.76
N ASP A 122 0.55 13.76 -1.51
CA ASP A 122 -0.80 14.21 -1.79
C ASP A 122 -1.38 13.35 -2.90
N VAL A 123 -2.65 13.02 -2.81
CA VAL A 123 -3.32 12.17 -3.79
C VAL A 123 -4.57 12.88 -4.29
N CYS A 124 -4.71 12.98 -5.59
CA CYS A 124 -5.90 13.54 -6.23
C CYS A 124 -6.58 12.45 -7.05
N PHE A 125 -7.82 12.12 -6.68
CA PHE A 125 -8.59 11.10 -7.37
C PHE A 125 -9.40 11.74 -8.48
N LEU A 126 -9.17 11.29 -9.71
CA LEU A 126 -9.84 11.79 -10.90
C LEU A 126 -10.75 10.68 -11.44
N ARG A 127 -11.77 10.35 -10.66
CA ARG A 127 -12.63 9.20 -10.94
C ARG A 127 -13.27 9.24 -12.32
N GLN A 128 -13.66 10.43 -12.77
CA GLN A 128 -14.29 10.58 -14.08
C GLN A 128 -13.35 10.12 -15.20
N ASP A 129 -12.04 10.31 -15.00
CA ASP A 129 -11.03 9.93 -15.98
C ASP A 129 -10.44 8.54 -15.68
N ASN A 130 -10.86 7.90 -14.59
CA ASN A 130 -10.29 6.65 -14.07
C ASN A 130 -8.77 6.75 -13.92
N GLU A 131 -8.33 7.86 -13.36
CA GLU A 131 -6.94 8.15 -13.05
C GLU A 131 -6.81 8.74 -11.67
N PHE A 132 -5.61 8.67 -11.12
CA PHE A 132 -5.27 9.42 -9.91
C PHE A 132 -3.87 9.98 -10.07
N GLU A 133 -3.62 11.04 -9.33
CA GLU A 133 -2.34 11.74 -9.40
C GLU A 133 -1.74 11.78 -8.01
N ILE A 134 -0.46 11.48 -7.90
CA ILE A 134 0.26 11.62 -6.64
C ILE A 134 1.35 12.68 -6.79
N ASN A 135 1.59 13.38 -5.70
CA ASN A 135 2.54 14.46 -5.64
C ASN A 135 3.32 14.35 -4.33
N MET A 136 4.63 14.24 -4.43
CA MET A 136 5.49 14.15 -3.24
C MET A 136 5.65 15.54 -2.62
N ARG A 137 5.48 15.62 -1.34
CA ARG A 137 5.67 16.86 -0.59
C ARG A 137 7.13 17.13 -0.23
#